data_fb93cb39e8d3089ffe859b1fdf0d34da
#
_entry.id   fb93cb39e8d3089ffe859b1fdf0d34da
#
_cell.length_a   1.000
_cell.length_b   1.000
_cell.length_c   1.000
_cell.angle_alpha   90.00
_cell.angle_beta   90.00
_cell.angle_gamma   90.00
#
_symmetry.space_group_name_H-M   'P 1'
#
loop_
_entity.id
_entity.type
_entity.pdbx_description
1 polymer ?
#
loop_
_entity_poly.entity_id
_entity_poly.type
_entity_poly.pdbx_seq_one_letter_code
_entity_poly.pdbx_strand_id
1 'polypeptide(L)'
;YEGYKDGAGWALTDKRTFQDQGHQDQLDAATIYSMLENQIVPLYFAKNSKGYSPEWIQYIKNSIAQIAPDYTMTRMLEDYIDRFYMKEAKRSKLLVANNFAKAKEIAAWKEDIASKWNSIEITSVNLPEGLLYSPHVGQEYPIEVVIDHKDLPNCIGVELVVTPIEDGVMKPYIVQELQIVKNEGSKTYYKLDYSLKNSGVYKYSFRMFPKNPDLPHRQDFAYVRWF
;
A
#
# COMPACT_ATOMS: atom_id res chain seq x y z
N TYR A 1 -5.08 11.42 11.54
CA TYR A 1 -6.52 11.10 11.54
C TYR A 1 -6.83 9.71 12.10
N GLU A 2 -5.92 8.75 11.96
CA GLU A 2 -6.09 7.36 12.46
C GLU A 2 -6.32 7.29 13.97
N GLY A 3 -5.72 8.20 14.73
CA GLY A 3 -5.88 8.29 16.18
C GLY A 3 -7.15 9.00 16.63
N TYR A 4 -7.92 9.60 15.73
CA TYR A 4 -9.16 10.27 16.11
C TYR A 4 -10.22 9.27 16.57
N LYS A 5 -10.82 9.56 17.72
CA LYS A 5 -11.99 8.85 18.26
C LYS A 5 -13.03 9.88 18.68
N ASP A 6 -14.27 9.64 18.31
CA ASP A 6 -15.38 10.50 18.70
C ASP A 6 -15.51 10.57 20.24
N GLY A 7 -15.72 11.79 20.76
CA GLY A 7 -15.75 12.02 22.20
C GLY A 7 -14.40 11.92 22.94
N ALA A 8 -13.28 11.78 22.22
CA ALA A 8 -11.94 11.76 22.80
C ALA A 8 -11.05 12.91 22.31
N GLY A 9 -11.57 13.74 21.41
CA GLY A 9 -10.87 14.88 20.82
C GLY A 9 -11.68 15.48 19.69
N TRP A 10 -11.05 16.37 18.94
CA TRP A 10 -11.64 17.05 17.78
C TRP A 10 -10.78 16.79 16.55
N ALA A 11 -11.38 16.79 15.38
CA ALA A 11 -10.70 16.65 14.11
C ALA A 11 -11.25 17.62 13.08
N LEU A 12 -10.40 18.04 12.15
CA LEU A 12 -10.83 18.74 10.94
C LEU A 12 -11.53 17.73 10.03
N THR A 13 -12.85 17.70 10.05
CA THR A 13 -13.66 16.70 9.36
C THR A 13 -13.97 17.10 7.92
N ASP A 14 -13.88 18.38 7.58
CA ASP A 14 -14.11 18.86 6.23
C ASP A 14 -12.89 18.54 5.36
N LYS A 15 -13.06 17.55 4.47
CA LYS A 15 -12.00 17.07 3.57
C LYS A 15 -11.88 17.88 2.28
N ARG A 16 -12.34 19.12 2.27
CA ARG A 16 -12.13 20.00 1.13
C ARG A 16 -10.64 20.32 1.00
N THR A 17 -10.13 20.12 -0.19
CA THR A 17 -8.76 20.48 -0.52
C THR A 17 -8.76 21.53 -1.61
N PHE A 18 -7.93 22.56 -1.43
CA PHE A 18 -7.71 23.61 -2.42
C PHE A 18 -6.32 23.42 -3.05
N GLN A 19 -6.17 23.85 -4.30
CA GLN A 19 -4.85 23.90 -4.95
C GLN A 19 -3.99 25.04 -4.39
N ASP A 20 -4.62 26.10 -3.88
CA ASP A 20 -3.97 27.22 -3.23
C ASP A 20 -3.84 26.95 -1.72
N GLN A 21 -2.61 26.85 -1.24
CA GLN A 21 -2.29 26.60 0.17
C GLN A 21 -2.82 27.72 1.08
N GLY A 22 -2.81 28.98 0.62
CA GLY A 22 -3.33 30.10 1.41
C GLY A 22 -4.82 29.98 1.70
N HIS A 23 -5.61 29.55 0.72
CA HIS A 23 -7.04 29.28 0.92
C HIS A 23 -7.26 28.06 1.85
N GLN A 24 -6.43 27.02 1.72
CA GLN A 24 -6.50 25.87 2.63
C GLN A 24 -6.23 26.28 4.07
N ASP A 25 -5.18 27.05 4.31
CA ASP A 25 -4.80 27.52 5.64
C ASP A 25 -5.89 28.42 6.26
N GLN A 26 -6.54 29.26 5.48
CA GLN A 26 -7.66 30.10 5.92
C GLN A 26 -8.87 29.26 6.35
N LEU A 27 -9.23 28.23 5.57
CA LEU A 27 -10.33 27.33 5.90
C LEU A 27 -10.03 26.55 7.18
N ASP A 28 -8.85 25.99 7.29
CA ASP A 28 -8.42 25.20 8.42
C ASP A 28 -8.37 26.06 9.69
N ALA A 29 -7.84 27.27 9.62
CA ALA A 29 -7.84 28.22 10.72
C ALA A 29 -9.26 28.62 11.16
N ALA A 30 -10.14 28.95 10.23
CA ALA A 30 -11.54 29.28 10.53
C ALA A 30 -12.27 28.10 11.19
N THR A 31 -12.01 26.88 10.72
CA THR A 31 -12.58 25.66 11.30
C THR A 31 -12.08 25.44 12.73
N ILE A 32 -10.77 25.60 12.98
CA ILE A 32 -10.18 25.49 14.33
C ILE A 32 -10.77 26.52 15.27
N TYR A 33 -10.85 27.80 14.86
CA TYR A 33 -11.46 28.86 15.67
C TYR A 33 -12.92 28.58 15.98
N SER A 34 -13.68 28.13 14.99
CA SER A 34 -15.09 27.75 15.20
C SER A 34 -15.24 26.59 16.21
N MET A 35 -14.37 25.58 16.14
CA MET A 35 -14.38 24.49 17.12
C MET A 35 -14.01 24.98 18.52
N LEU A 36 -12.99 25.84 18.62
CA LEU A 36 -12.58 26.43 19.91
C LEU A 36 -13.72 27.22 20.54
N GLU A 37 -14.35 28.14 19.80
CA GLU A 37 -15.35 29.05 20.30
C GLU A 37 -16.68 28.36 20.62
N ASN A 38 -17.12 27.43 19.77
CA ASN A 38 -18.44 26.86 19.83
C ASN A 38 -18.52 25.51 20.55
N GLN A 39 -17.37 24.81 20.69
CA GLN A 39 -17.36 23.46 21.27
C GLN A 39 -16.41 23.35 22.46
N ILE A 40 -15.12 23.69 22.29
CA ILE A 40 -14.09 23.39 23.28
C ILE A 40 -14.19 24.31 24.50
N VAL A 41 -14.24 25.63 24.28
CA VAL A 41 -14.30 26.62 25.34
C VAL A 41 -15.57 26.47 26.16
N PRO A 42 -16.78 26.37 25.57
CA PRO A 42 -18.00 26.14 26.35
C PRO A 42 -17.94 24.86 27.18
N LEU A 43 -17.44 23.75 26.57
CA LEU A 43 -17.33 22.47 27.27
C LEU A 43 -16.37 22.54 28.46
N TYR A 44 -15.19 23.16 28.28
CA TYR A 44 -14.20 23.28 29.33
C TYR A 44 -14.68 24.13 30.51
N PHE A 45 -15.41 25.23 30.24
CA PHE A 45 -15.90 26.15 31.26
C PHE A 45 -17.27 25.79 31.85
N ALA A 46 -17.95 24.75 31.36
CA ALA A 46 -19.20 24.25 31.91
C ALA A 46 -18.99 23.56 33.27
N LYS A 47 -18.52 24.32 34.27
CA LYS A 47 -18.16 23.81 35.59
C LYS A 47 -19.37 23.56 36.45
N ASN A 48 -19.41 22.42 37.14
CA ASN A 48 -20.38 22.09 38.17
C ASN A 48 -20.05 22.76 39.50
N SER A 49 -20.87 22.52 40.56
CA SER A 49 -20.65 23.03 41.91
C SER A 49 -19.32 22.61 42.56
N LYS A 50 -18.67 21.57 42.04
CA LYS A 50 -17.35 21.10 42.50
C LYS A 50 -16.17 21.73 41.73
N GLY A 51 -16.44 22.63 40.78
CA GLY A 51 -15.42 23.40 40.06
C GLY A 51 -14.81 22.72 38.82
N TYR A 52 -15.35 21.59 38.36
CA TYR A 52 -14.89 20.91 37.12
C TYR A 52 -16.04 20.67 36.16
N SER A 53 -15.73 20.52 34.86
CA SER A 53 -16.69 20.12 33.82
C SER A 53 -16.73 18.59 33.72
N PRO A 54 -17.88 17.95 34.03
CA PRO A 54 -18.02 16.49 33.93
C PRO A 54 -17.80 15.97 32.51
N GLU A 55 -18.29 16.71 31.51
CA GLU A 55 -18.13 16.31 30.09
C GLU A 55 -16.68 16.44 29.62
N TRP A 56 -15.96 17.49 30.03
CA TRP A 56 -14.52 17.61 29.76
C TRP A 56 -13.73 16.43 30.34
N ILE A 57 -14.04 16.04 31.59
CA ILE A 57 -13.44 14.86 32.21
C ILE A 57 -13.73 13.58 31.43
N GLN A 58 -14.94 13.49 30.82
CA GLN A 58 -15.26 12.34 29.98
C GLN A 58 -14.38 12.29 28.71
N TYR A 59 -14.14 13.43 28.06
CA TYR A 59 -13.18 13.52 26.94
C TYR A 59 -11.78 13.06 27.35
N ILE A 60 -11.29 13.49 28.51
CA ILE A 60 -9.99 13.05 29.06
C ILE A 60 -9.97 11.52 29.24
N LYS A 61 -11.01 10.96 29.89
CA LYS A 61 -11.10 9.52 30.10
C LYS A 61 -11.12 8.73 28.79
N ASN A 62 -11.89 9.21 27.82
CA ASN A 62 -11.98 8.58 26.50
C ASN A 62 -10.63 8.64 25.78
N SER A 63 -9.93 9.78 25.82
CA SER A 63 -8.60 9.94 25.23
C SER A 63 -7.58 8.97 25.84
N ILE A 64 -7.56 8.86 27.16
CA ILE A 64 -6.68 7.92 27.87
C ILE A 64 -7.04 6.47 27.54
N ALA A 65 -8.33 6.12 27.51
CA ALA A 65 -8.76 4.74 27.31
C ALA A 65 -8.65 4.25 25.87
N GLN A 66 -8.94 5.13 24.89
CA GLN A 66 -9.10 4.73 23.49
C GLN A 66 -7.94 5.13 22.58
N ILE A 67 -7.14 6.13 22.98
CA ILE A 67 -6.05 6.65 22.15
C ILE A 67 -4.69 6.32 22.75
N ALA A 68 -4.48 6.63 24.02
CA ALA A 68 -3.17 6.50 24.64
C ALA A 68 -2.52 5.10 24.51
N PRO A 69 -3.25 3.96 24.63
CA PRO A 69 -2.65 2.63 24.50
C PRO A 69 -1.98 2.40 23.15
N ASP A 70 -2.57 2.94 22.07
CA ASP A 70 -2.09 2.74 20.70
C ASP A 70 -0.98 3.74 20.30
N TYR A 71 -0.80 4.84 21.06
CA TYR A 71 0.12 5.92 20.71
C TYR A 71 1.19 6.16 21.78
N THR A 72 1.62 5.09 22.45
CA THR A 72 2.74 5.14 23.39
C THR A 72 4.09 5.05 22.69
N MET A 73 5.12 5.64 23.30
CA MET A 73 6.50 5.51 22.84
C MET A 73 6.96 4.04 22.85
N THR A 74 6.53 3.26 23.86
CA THR A 74 6.86 1.83 23.97
C THR A 74 6.37 1.07 22.74
N ARG A 75 5.07 1.19 22.38
CA ARG A 75 4.53 0.55 21.20
C ARG A 75 5.25 1.00 19.92
N MET A 76 5.48 2.30 19.78
CA MET A 76 6.20 2.83 18.62
C MET A 76 7.59 2.21 18.51
N LEU A 77 8.34 2.14 19.61
CA LEU A 77 9.68 1.55 19.63
C LEU A 77 9.64 0.05 19.28
N GLU A 78 8.70 -0.71 19.83
CA GLU A 78 8.50 -2.11 19.49
C GLU A 78 8.21 -2.31 18.00
N ASP A 79 7.31 -1.49 17.42
CA ASP A 79 7.03 -1.51 15.99
C ASP A 79 8.29 -1.23 15.14
N TYR A 80 9.13 -0.25 15.53
CA TYR A 80 10.37 0.06 14.83
C TYR A 80 11.39 -1.07 14.94
N ILE A 81 11.52 -1.67 16.11
CA ILE A 81 12.43 -2.82 16.33
C ILE A 81 12.01 -3.98 15.44
N ASP A 82 10.74 -4.38 15.50
CA ASP A 82 10.25 -5.58 14.81
C ASP A 82 10.14 -5.39 13.29
N ARG A 83 9.65 -4.23 12.86
CA ARG A 83 9.38 -3.99 11.43
C ARG A 83 10.63 -3.58 10.65
N PHE A 84 11.60 -2.91 11.28
CA PHE A 84 12.76 -2.33 10.61
C PHE A 84 14.09 -2.82 11.19
N TYR A 85 14.42 -2.47 12.43
CA TYR A 85 15.78 -2.63 12.96
C TYR A 85 16.26 -4.07 12.98
N MET A 86 15.42 -5.01 13.43
CA MET A 86 15.82 -6.42 13.48
C MET A 86 15.97 -7.03 12.08
N LYS A 87 15.15 -6.62 11.14
CA LYS A 87 15.24 -7.07 9.73
C LYS A 87 16.52 -6.53 9.09
N GLU A 88 16.80 -5.23 9.25
CA GLU A 88 18.00 -4.61 8.69
C GLU A 88 19.28 -5.11 9.34
N ALA A 89 19.28 -5.36 10.65
CA ALA A 89 20.42 -5.98 11.32
C ALA A 89 20.76 -7.38 10.77
N LYS A 90 19.74 -8.21 10.52
CA LYS A 90 19.93 -9.53 9.87
C LYS A 90 20.45 -9.38 8.44
N ARG A 91 19.87 -8.45 7.68
CA ARG A 91 20.28 -8.18 6.31
C ARG A 91 21.72 -7.66 6.25
N SER A 92 22.09 -6.71 7.11
CA SER A 92 23.46 -6.19 7.18
C SER A 92 24.48 -7.31 7.39
N LYS A 93 24.22 -8.22 8.34
CA LYS A 93 25.08 -9.39 8.57
C LYS A 93 25.23 -10.27 7.35
N LEU A 94 24.14 -10.51 6.59
CA LEU A 94 24.16 -11.29 5.34
C LEU A 94 24.99 -10.59 4.28
N LEU A 95 24.83 -9.29 4.10
CA LEU A 95 25.50 -8.53 3.04
C LEU A 95 27.00 -8.38 3.27
N VAL A 96 27.47 -8.25 4.52
CA VAL A 96 28.91 -8.11 4.82
C VAL A 96 29.64 -9.45 4.90
N ALA A 97 28.91 -10.55 5.06
CA ALA A 97 29.50 -11.88 5.16
C ALA A 97 30.34 -12.25 3.90
N ASN A 98 31.36 -13.08 4.09
CA ASN A 98 32.17 -13.62 3.03
C ASN A 98 32.73 -12.53 2.07
N ASN A 99 33.27 -11.46 2.65
CA ASN A 99 33.80 -10.33 1.89
C ASN A 99 32.78 -9.72 0.91
N PHE A 100 31.55 -9.48 1.39
CA PHE A 100 30.43 -8.91 0.65
C PHE A 100 29.95 -9.75 -0.54
N ALA A 101 30.10 -11.08 -0.46
CA ALA A 101 29.73 -11.95 -1.58
C ALA A 101 28.27 -11.75 -2.04
N LYS A 102 27.33 -11.72 -1.09
CA LYS A 102 25.89 -11.52 -1.41
C LYS A 102 25.62 -10.11 -1.96
N ALA A 103 26.29 -9.09 -1.45
CA ALA A 103 26.13 -7.73 -1.98
C ALA A 103 26.62 -7.62 -3.42
N LYS A 104 27.75 -8.26 -3.74
CA LYS A 104 28.29 -8.33 -5.11
C LYS A 104 27.37 -9.10 -6.06
N GLU A 105 26.81 -10.22 -5.60
CA GLU A 105 25.82 -11.00 -6.35
C GLU A 105 24.57 -10.17 -6.70
N ILE A 106 24.00 -9.46 -5.73
CA ILE A 106 22.83 -8.58 -5.95
C ILE A 106 23.19 -7.44 -6.90
N ALA A 107 24.38 -6.84 -6.78
CA ALA A 107 24.82 -5.77 -7.66
C ALA A 107 24.96 -6.26 -9.12
N ALA A 108 25.61 -7.39 -9.33
CA ALA A 108 25.73 -8.00 -10.65
C ALA A 108 24.37 -8.37 -11.24
N TRP A 109 23.45 -8.92 -10.42
CA TRP A 109 22.09 -9.20 -10.85
C TRP A 109 21.33 -7.92 -11.27
N LYS A 110 21.46 -6.82 -10.51
CA LYS A 110 20.86 -5.53 -10.87
C LYS A 110 21.40 -5.00 -12.21
N GLU A 111 22.69 -5.10 -12.43
CA GLU A 111 23.34 -4.68 -13.67
C GLU A 111 22.87 -5.52 -14.87
N ASP A 112 22.79 -6.84 -14.70
CA ASP A 112 22.30 -7.75 -15.73
C ASP A 112 20.84 -7.45 -16.12
N ILE A 113 19.95 -7.31 -15.13
CA ILE A 113 18.56 -6.91 -15.37
C ILE A 113 18.48 -5.55 -16.07
N ALA A 114 19.20 -4.54 -15.59
CA ALA A 114 19.16 -3.20 -16.17
C ALA A 114 19.56 -3.19 -17.63
N SER A 115 20.61 -3.96 -17.99
CA SER A 115 21.11 -4.05 -19.38
C SER A 115 20.13 -4.74 -20.33
N LYS A 116 19.32 -5.68 -19.83
CA LYS A 116 18.42 -6.54 -20.62
C LYS A 116 16.93 -6.17 -20.50
N TRP A 117 16.56 -5.29 -19.59
CA TRP A 117 15.16 -4.97 -19.28
C TRP A 117 14.31 -4.61 -20.50
N ASN A 118 14.87 -3.83 -21.42
CA ASN A 118 14.17 -3.37 -22.62
C ASN A 118 14.05 -4.45 -23.71
N SER A 119 14.84 -5.52 -23.63
CA SER A 119 14.77 -6.64 -24.57
C SER A 119 13.72 -7.70 -24.22
N ILE A 120 13.14 -7.64 -23.01
CA ILE A 120 12.08 -8.54 -22.60
C ILE A 120 10.82 -8.27 -23.43
N GLU A 121 10.18 -9.33 -23.92
CA GLU A 121 9.00 -9.24 -24.75
C GLU A 121 7.80 -9.91 -24.11
N ILE A 122 6.63 -9.26 -24.15
CA ILE A 122 5.36 -9.87 -23.78
C ILE A 122 4.86 -10.64 -25.01
N THR A 123 4.91 -11.96 -24.95
CA THR A 123 4.55 -12.82 -26.09
C THR A 123 3.03 -12.99 -26.23
N SER A 124 2.35 -13.19 -25.12
CA SER A 124 0.87 -13.29 -25.12
C SER A 124 0.29 -12.95 -23.76
N VAL A 125 -0.95 -12.46 -23.78
CA VAL A 125 -1.82 -12.27 -22.62
C VAL A 125 -3.16 -12.90 -22.97
N ASN A 126 -3.52 -13.99 -22.31
CA ASN A 126 -4.75 -14.73 -22.56
C ASN A 126 -5.73 -14.52 -21.41
N LEU A 127 -6.86 -13.87 -21.71
CA LEU A 127 -7.99 -13.70 -20.81
C LEU A 127 -9.20 -14.42 -21.40
N PRO A 128 -9.94 -15.21 -20.61
CA PRO A 128 -11.17 -15.85 -21.06
C PRO A 128 -12.23 -14.80 -21.47
N GLU A 129 -12.94 -15.05 -22.55
CA GLU A 129 -14.04 -14.18 -23.03
C GLU A 129 -15.10 -13.94 -21.94
N GLY A 130 -15.40 -14.95 -21.12
CA GLY A 130 -16.31 -14.83 -19.99
C GLY A 130 -15.90 -13.78 -18.96
N LEU A 131 -14.59 -13.59 -18.73
CA LEU A 131 -14.09 -12.54 -17.85
C LEU A 131 -14.24 -11.15 -18.48
N LEU A 132 -14.08 -11.04 -19.80
CA LEU A 132 -14.08 -9.76 -20.50
C LEU A 132 -15.48 -9.21 -20.74
N TYR A 133 -16.44 -10.08 -21.08
CA TYR A 133 -17.77 -9.65 -21.57
C TYR A 133 -18.91 -9.93 -20.59
N SER A 134 -18.81 -10.97 -19.78
CA SER A 134 -19.89 -11.39 -18.88
C SER A 134 -19.34 -12.05 -17.60
N PRO A 135 -18.57 -11.35 -16.81
CA PRO A 135 -17.97 -11.94 -15.61
C PRO A 135 -19.03 -12.23 -14.54
N HIS A 136 -18.95 -13.43 -13.96
CA HIS A 136 -19.82 -13.85 -12.86
C HIS A 136 -19.03 -13.79 -11.54
N VAL A 137 -19.65 -13.22 -10.52
CA VAL A 137 -19.08 -13.14 -9.18
C VAL A 137 -18.86 -14.55 -8.62
N GLY A 138 -17.67 -14.80 -8.07
CA GLY A 138 -17.30 -16.09 -7.50
C GLY A 138 -16.85 -17.17 -8.50
N GLN A 139 -16.99 -16.92 -9.80
CA GLN A 139 -16.43 -17.82 -10.83
C GLN A 139 -14.93 -17.55 -10.98
N GLU A 140 -14.14 -18.63 -11.12
CA GLU A 140 -12.73 -18.56 -11.42
C GLU A 140 -12.46 -18.50 -12.91
N TYR A 141 -11.55 -17.62 -13.30
CA TYR A 141 -11.13 -17.39 -14.68
C TYR A 141 -9.62 -17.57 -14.78
N PRO A 142 -9.14 -18.53 -15.57
CA PRO A 142 -7.71 -18.73 -15.78
C PRO A 142 -7.14 -17.60 -16.65
N ILE A 143 -6.23 -16.84 -16.13
CA ILE A 143 -5.46 -15.81 -16.83
C ILE A 143 -4.07 -16.35 -17.06
N GLU A 144 -3.56 -16.23 -18.28
CA GLU A 144 -2.22 -16.67 -18.65
C GLU A 144 -1.45 -15.55 -19.32
N VAL A 145 -0.19 -15.38 -18.92
CA VAL A 145 0.76 -14.44 -19.51
C VAL A 145 2.02 -15.20 -19.88
N VAL A 146 2.53 -14.96 -21.08
CA VAL A 146 3.79 -15.53 -21.54
C VAL A 146 4.77 -14.41 -21.83
N ILE A 147 5.93 -14.47 -21.19
CA ILE A 147 7.02 -13.51 -21.37
C ILE A 147 8.24 -14.22 -21.93
N ASP A 148 8.81 -13.66 -22.98
CA ASP A 148 10.14 -14.01 -23.47
C ASP A 148 11.16 -13.17 -22.69
N HIS A 149 11.76 -13.79 -21.67
CA HIS A 149 12.71 -13.15 -20.76
C HIS A 149 14.15 -13.16 -21.32
N LYS A 150 14.36 -13.67 -22.53
CA LYS A 150 15.65 -13.88 -23.17
C LYS A 150 16.51 -14.83 -22.31
N ASP A 151 17.47 -14.32 -21.57
CA ASP A 151 18.36 -15.08 -20.68
C ASP A 151 18.24 -14.70 -19.20
N LEU A 152 17.05 -14.20 -18.77
CA LEU A 152 16.73 -13.78 -17.41
C LEU A 152 15.69 -14.69 -16.73
N PRO A 153 15.92 -16.01 -16.59
CA PRO A 153 14.92 -16.93 -16.06
C PRO A 153 14.62 -16.63 -14.57
N ASN A 154 13.34 -16.70 -14.21
CA ASN A 154 12.86 -16.54 -12.81
C ASN A 154 13.19 -15.20 -12.15
N CYS A 155 13.61 -14.21 -12.93
CA CYS A 155 13.95 -12.87 -12.43
C CYS A 155 12.81 -11.85 -12.60
N ILE A 156 11.66 -12.26 -13.15
CA ILE A 156 10.55 -11.38 -13.48
C ILE A 156 9.32 -11.82 -12.70
N GLY A 157 8.69 -10.88 -12.00
CA GLY A 157 7.35 -11.02 -11.45
C GLY A 157 6.32 -10.38 -12.37
N VAL A 158 5.11 -10.95 -12.42
CA VAL A 158 3.97 -10.41 -13.17
C VAL A 158 2.79 -10.27 -12.24
N GLU A 159 2.12 -9.13 -12.27
CA GLU A 159 0.95 -8.83 -11.46
C GLU A 159 -0.22 -8.37 -12.34
N LEU A 160 -1.40 -8.85 -11.99
CA LEU A 160 -2.66 -8.25 -12.39
C LEU A 160 -3.02 -7.14 -11.39
N VAL A 161 -3.29 -5.94 -11.90
CA VAL A 161 -3.78 -4.80 -11.12
C VAL A 161 -5.19 -4.50 -11.56
N VAL A 162 -6.14 -4.56 -10.64
CA VAL A 162 -7.56 -4.32 -10.88
C VAL A 162 -8.03 -3.16 -10.02
N THR A 163 -8.66 -2.18 -10.64
CA THR A 163 -9.17 -0.98 -9.98
C THR A 163 -10.69 -0.90 -10.12
N PRO A 164 -11.45 -1.04 -9.05
CA PRO A 164 -12.90 -0.81 -9.06
C PRO A 164 -13.21 0.66 -9.36
N ILE A 165 -14.28 0.89 -10.10
CA ILE A 165 -14.83 2.23 -10.35
C ILE A 165 -16.22 2.30 -9.74
N GLU A 166 -16.41 3.20 -8.77
CA GLU A 166 -17.70 3.47 -8.13
C GLU A 166 -18.03 4.96 -8.31
N ASP A 167 -19.21 5.24 -8.83
CA ASP A 167 -19.68 6.62 -9.11
C ASP A 167 -18.68 7.44 -9.96
N GLY A 168 -18.02 6.78 -10.91
CA GLY A 168 -17.01 7.38 -11.77
C GLY A 168 -15.64 7.62 -11.09
N VAL A 169 -15.48 7.25 -9.82
CA VAL A 169 -14.24 7.43 -9.05
C VAL A 169 -13.49 6.11 -8.95
N MET A 170 -12.19 6.14 -9.25
CA MET A 170 -11.31 4.98 -9.02
C MET A 170 -11.13 4.73 -7.53
N LYS A 171 -11.38 3.50 -7.10
CA LYS A 171 -11.13 3.04 -5.73
C LYS A 171 -9.72 2.47 -5.58
N PRO A 172 -9.25 2.19 -4.35
CA PRO A 172 -7.97 1.52 -4.15
C PRO A 172 -7.89 0.23 -4.97
N TYR A 173 -6.77 0.07 -5.66
CA TYR A 173 -6.54 -1.06 -6.54
C TYR A 173 -6.25 -2.35 -5.78
N ILE A 174 -6.61 -3.48 -6.40
CA ILE A 174 -6.30 -4.83 -5.95
C ILE A 174 -5.14 -5.35 -6.80
N VAL A 175 -4.14 -5.95 -6.17
CA VAL A 175 -2.98 -6.54 -6.86
C VAL A 175 -2.93 -8.02 -6.58
N GLN A 176 -2.79 -8.83 -7.63
CA GLN A 176 -2.56 -10.26 -7.53
C GLN A 176 -1.38 -10.68 -8.40
N GLU A 177 -0.42 -11.35 -7.81
CA GLU A 177 0.76 -11.85 -8.53
C GLU A 177 0.43 -13.17 -9.24
N LEU A 178 0.81 -13.27 -10.51
CA LEU A 178 0.71 -14.50 -11.29
C LEU A 178 1.83 -15.46 -10.89
N GLN A 179 1.51 -16.74 -10.83
CA GLN A 179 2.48 -17.78 -10.49
C GLN A 179 3.16 -18.32 -11.74
N ILE A 180 4.46 -18.61 -11.65
CA ILE A 180 5.18 -19.29 -12.72
C ILE A 180 4.74 -20.76 -12.73
N VAL A 181 4.22 -21.21 -13.88
CA VAL A 181 3.79 -22.60 -14.07
C VAL A 181 4.75 -23.40 -14.94
N LYS A 182 5.50 -22.73 -15.81
CA LYS A 182 6.42 -23.39 -16.73
C LYS A 182 7.50 -22.43 -17.24
N ASN A 183 8.70 -22.96 -17.43
CA ASN A 183 9.76 -22.32 -18.22
C ASN A 183 10.07 -23.18 -19.43
N GLU A 184 10.21 -22.59 -20.59
CA GLU A 184 10.48 -23.30 -21.85
C GLU A 184 11.39 -22.45 -22.75
N GLY A 185 12.67 -22.81 -22.80
CA GLY A 185 13.68 -21.99 -23.45
C GLY A 185 13.78 -20.61 -22.81
N SER A 186 13.63 -19.56 -23.60
CA SER A 186 13.63 -18.16 -23.12
C SER A 186 12.26 -17.68 -22.63
N LYS A 187 11.24 -18.55 -22.59
CA LYS A 187 9.85 -18.16 -22.23
C LYS A 187 9.48 -18.65 -20.85
N THR A 188 8.88 -17.77 -20.08
CA THR A 188 8.22 -18.08 -18.80
C THR A 188 6.72 -17.93 -18.96
N TYR A 189 5.98 -18.92 -18.49
CA TYR A 189 4.52 -18.98 -18.48
C TYR A 189 4.03 -18.70 -17.08
N TYR A 190 3.17 -17.69 -16.97
CA TYR A 190 2.55 -17.25 -15.74
C TYR A 190 1.06 -17.55 -15.76
N LYS A 191 0.50 -17.94 -14.62
CA LYS A 191 -0.93 -18.22 -14.47
C LYS A 191 -1.48 -17.60 -13.19
N LEU A 192 -2.74 -17.17 -13.26
CA LEU A 192 -3.56 -16.75 -12.13
C LEU A 192 -4.98 -17.23 -12.36
N ASP A 193 -5.57 -17.94 -11.41
CA ASP A 193 -6.99 -18.21 -11.38
C ASP A 193 -7.66 -17.04 -10.63
N TYR A 194 -8.28 -16.13 -11.40
CA TYR A 194 -8.85 -14.88 -10.89
C TYR A 194 -10.35 -15.00 -10.70
N SER A 195 -10.87 -14.52 -9.56
CA SER A 195 -12.31 -14.41 -9.35
C SER A 195 -12.71 -13.01 -8.86
N LEU A 196 -13.82 -12.51 -9.41
CA LEU A 196 -14.44 -11.28 -8.95
C LEU A 196 -15.21 -11.52 -7.65
N LYS A 197 -14.98 -10.66 -6.66
CA LYS A 197 -15.68 -10.72 -5.37
C LYS A 197 -17.00 -9.96 -5.38
N ASN A 198 -17.08 -8.90 -6.17
CA ASN A 198 -18.24 -8.02 -6.25
C ASN A 198 -18.59 -7.73 -7.72
N SER A 199 -19.87 -7.43 -7.97
CA SER A 199 -20.30 -6.88 -9.27
C SER A 199 -19.87 -5.40 -9.36
N GLY A 200 -19.62 -4.91 -10.58
CA GLY A 200 -19.23 -3.51 -10.78
C GLY A 200 -18.44 -3.30 -12.07
N VAL A 201 -17.97 -2.06 -12.24
CA VAL A 201 -17.09 -1.68 -13.34
C VAL A 201 -15.65 -1.68 -12.83
N TYR A 202 -14.78 -2.32 -13.61
CA TYR A 202 -13.37 -2.45 -13.26
C TYR A 202 -12.47 -2.01 -14.41
N LYS A 203 -11.35 -1.38 -14.09
CA LYS A 203 -10.20 -1.27 -14.99
C LYS A 203 -9.14 -2.26 -14.54
N TYR A 204 -8.45 -2.84 -15.49
CA TYR A 204 -7.34 -3.74 -15.19
C TYR A 204 -6.14 -3.44 -16.10
N SER A 205 -4.98 -3.83 -15.65
CA SER A 205 -3.73 -3.83 -16.41
C SER A 205 -2.79 -4.85 -15.80
N PHE A 206 -1.82 -5.28 -16.57
CA PHE A 206 -0.73 -6.08 -16.06
C PHE A 206 0.50 -5.22 -15.89
N ARG A 207 1.34 -5.60 -14.94
CA ARG A 207 2.68 -5.03 -14.83
C ARG A 207 3.70 -6.13 -14.55
N MET A 208 4.86 -6.00 -15.14
CA MET A 208 6.01 -6.81 -14.80
C MET A 208 7.05 -6.00 -14.05
N PHE A 209 7.82 -6.67 -13.21
CA PHE A 209 8.86 -6.08 -12.38
C PHE A 209 9.98 -7.09 -12.11
N PRO A 210 11.23 -6.64 -11.83
CA PRO A 210 12.28 -7.53 -11.41
C PRO A 210 11.96 -8.15 -10.05
N LYS A 211 12.12 -9.47 -9.93
CA LYS A 211 11.85 -10.22 -8.71
C LYS A 211 13.12 -10.92 -8.22
N ASN A 212 13.55 -10.56 -7.02
CA ASN A 212 14.67 -11.21 -6.35
C ASN A 212 14.37 -11.29 -4.85
N PRO A 213 14.43 -12.49 -4.24
CA PRO A 213 14.11 -12.69 -2.82
C PRO A 213 15.10 -11.99 -1.88
N ASP A 214 16.28 -11.66 -2.37
CA ASP A 214 17.31 -10.97 -1.59
C ASP A 214 17.13 -9.44 -1.56
N LEU A 215 16.18 -8.88 -2.30
CA LEU A 215 15.80 -7.47 -2.18
C LEU A 215 14.90 -7.27 -0.96
N PRO A 216 15.13 -6.25 -0.10
CA PRO A 216 14.27 -5.96 1.05
C PRO A 216 12.87 -5.49 0.63
N HIS A 217 12.80 -4.77 -0.47
CA HIS A 217 11.58 -4.29 -1.07
C HIS A 217 11.77 -4.09 -2.58
N ARG A 218 10.71 -4.25 -3.36
CA ARG A 218 10.78 -4.04 -4.83
C ARG A 218 11.21 -2.63 -5.24
N GLN A 219 10.97 -1.61 -4.40
CA GLN A 219 11.41 -0.23 -4.66
C GLN A 219 12.94 -0.04 -4.59
N ASP A 220 13.68 -0.98 -4.01
CA ASP A 220 15.15 -0.97 -4.06
C ASP A 220 15.70 -1.12 -5.47
N PHE A 221 14.87 -1.62 -6.39
CA PHE A 221 15.20 -1.73 -7.80
C PHE A 221 13.93 -1.52 -8.63
N ALA A 222 13.55 -0.26 -8.80
CA ALA A 222 12.24 0.20 -9.21
C ALA A 222 12.02 0.16 -10.74
N TYR A 223 12.35 -0.94 -11.39
CA TYR A 223 11.93 -1.19 -12.77
C TYR A 223 10.49 -1.71 -12.78
N VAL A 224 9.69 -1.15 -13.67
CA VAL A 224 8.31 -1.58 -13.90
C VAL A 224 7.93 -1.33 -15.36
N ARG A 225 7.21 -2.27 -15.96
CA ARG A 225 6.59 -2.08 -17.28
C ARG A 225 5.15 -2.54 -17.24
N TRP A 226 4.24 -1.66 -17.65
CA TRP A 226 2.82 -1.91 -17.79
C TRP A 226 2.47 -2.43 -19.19
N PHE A 227 1.45 -3.28 -19.29
CA PHE A 227 0.94 -3.82 -20.53
C PHE A 227 -0.50 -4.31 -20.38
#